data_c839872a337639dda045446ac0588f5f
#
_entry.id   c839872a337639dda045446ac0588f5f
#
_cell.length_a   1.000
_cell.length_b   1.000
_cell.length_c   1.000
_cell.angle_alpha   90.00
_cell.angle_beta   90.00
_cell.angle_gamma   90.00
#
_symmetry.space_group_name_H-M   'P 1'
#
loop_
_entity.id
_entity.type
_entity.pdbx_description
1 polymer ?
#
loop_
_entity_poly.entity_id
_entity_poly.type
_entity_poly.pdbx_seq_one_letter_code
_entity_poly.pdbx_strand_id
1 'polypeptide(L)'
;MKKFVILLFAALPMLAAAQMTPEAIIANAPALPTAEEWGARGEHSDAFKAKMKDLNAKLNKVISTPAKNITAQDFEQLQAQQRKQYEEHPKRMEQAAKGMEVLGMMMQKLDLTEADMKKLSEMSDKESEAFIMKRMQEKGVNPNDFATMASEMGIEPVDANMPQIDGKAIQASQEADMAYMEQSRLYDKKAAEWEADAKRRIKAEDEKYMRSLPPIEKRYSLEDIVHGNCTREQYDSQQRQLQSMLNDHRAACYRIWTEVIHNCQGELKYLMQFAVAADKAKEKMPSMTGNAAFDQLQQASGYAVAVAGLYLDITESEPKF
;
A
#
# COMPACT_ATOMS: atom_id res chain seq x y z
N MET A 1 -7.44 43.35 -32.84
CA MET A 1 -6.40 42.67 -32.07
C MET A 1 -6.70 42.61 -30.57
N LYS A 2 -7.93 42.28 -30.16
CA LYS A 2 -8.30 42.12 -28.70
C LYS A 2 -9.00 40.81 -28.38
N LYS A 3 -9.03 39.84 -29.27
CA LYS A 3 -9.67 38.51 -29.03
C LYS A 3 -8.72 37.31 -28.93
N PHE A 4 -7.40 37.52 -29.04
CA PHE A 4 -6.40 36.42 -28.97
C PHE A 4 -5.71 36.27 -27.62
N VAL A 5 -5.91 37.24 -26.68
CA VAL A 5 -5.24 37.18 -25.36
C VAL A 5 -6.04 36.41 -24.31
N ILE A 6 -7.33 36.18 -24.52
CA ILE A 6 -8.19 35.50 -23.51
C ILE A 6 -8.07 33.98 -23.58
N LEU A 7 -7.59 33.41 -24.70
CA LEU A 7 -7.44 31.95 -24.85
C LEU A 7 -6.13 31.40 -24.29
N LEU A 8 -5.14 32.29 -24.01
CA LEU A 8 -3.85 31.86 -23.43
C LEU A 8 -3.89 31.75 -21.90
N PHE A 9 -4.84 32.39 -21.24
CA PHE A 9 -4.97 32.32 -19.77
C PHE A 9 -5.87 31.19 -19.27
N ALA A 10 -6.68 30.55 -20.12
CA ALA A 10 -7.50 29.41 -19.75
C ALA A 10 -6.76 28.08 -19.80
N ALA A 11 -5.57 28.01 -20.42
CA ALA A 11 -4.78 26.79 -20.54
C ALA A 11 -3.69 26.65 -19.44
N LEU A 12 -3.46 27.67 -18.62
CA LEU A 12 -2.45 27.67 -17.59
C LEU A 12 -2.83 26.98 -16.25
N PRO A 13 -4.11 26.82 -15.86
CA PRO A 13 -4.40 26.08 -14.63
C PRO A 13 -4.40 24.55 -14.78
N MET A 14 -4.40 23.99 -16.00
CA MET A 14 -4.37 22.53 -16.19
C MET A 14 -2.97 21.91 -16.11
N LEU A 15 -1.91 22.69 -16.16
CA LEU A 15 -0.52 22.20 -16.03
C LEU A 15 0.00 22.16 -14.58
N ALA A 16 -0.76 22.69 -13.63
CA ALA A 16 -0.32 22.78 -12.22
C ALA A 16 -0.85 21.66 -11.31
N ALA A 17 -1.59 20.71 -11.83
CA ALA A 17 -2.13 19.58 -11.07
C ALA A 17 -1.86 18.24 -11.75
N ALA A 18 -0.65 18.00 -12.21
CA ALA A 18 -0.18 16.63 -12.31
C ALA A 18 -0.17 16.11 -10.86
N GLN A 19 -1.23 15.42 -10.46
CA GLN A 19 -1.30 14.72 -9.18
C GLN A 19 -0.04 13.87 -9.10
N MET A 20 0.86 14.21 -8.19
CA MET A 20 2.10 13.48 -8.03
C MET A 20 1.72 12.06 -7.59
N THR A 21 1.95 11.09 -8.44
CA THR A 21 1.67 9.68 -8.13
C THR A 21 2.62 9.18 -7.05
N PRO A 22 2.27 8.11 -6.32
CA PRO A 22 3.19 7.48 -5.35
C PRO A 22 4.54 7.14 -5.97
N GLU A 23 4.58 6.65 -7.21
CA GLU A 23 5.81 6.34 -7.95
C GLU A 23 6.65 7.59 -8.21
N ALA A 24 6.01 8.70 -8.60
CA ALA A 24 6.71 9.97 -8.82
C ALA A 24 7.29 10.53 -7.51
N ILE A 25 6.60 10.35 -6.37
CA ILE A 25 7.10 10.71 -5.04
C ILE A 25 8.36 9.90 -4.71
N ILE A 26 8.33 8.58 -4.89
CA ILE A 26 9.48 7.69 -4.67
C ILE A 26 10.64 8.08 -5.59
N ALA A 27 10.39 8.32 -6.88
CA ALA A 27 11.43 8.70 -7.86
C ALA A 27 12.09 10.04 -7.53
N ASN A 28 11.42 10.94 -6.84
CA ASN A 28 11.93 12.25 -6.42
C ASN A 28 12.45 12.27 -4.97
N ALA A 29 12.53 11.12 -4.29
CA ALA A 29 13.13 11.06 -2.96
C ALA A 29 14.57 11.56 -2.98
N PRO A 30 15.02 12.37 -1.99
CA PRO A 30 16.37 12.88 -1.96
C PRO A 30 17.39 11.76 -1.76
N ALA A 31 18.62 11.97 -2.24
CA ALA A 31 19.72 11.09 -1.91
C ALA A 31 20.01 11.12 -0.40
N LEU A 32 20.34 9.95 0.15
CA LEU A 32 20.76 9.85 1.54
C LEU A 32 22.06 10.63 1.76
N PRO A 33 22.27 11.23 2.96
CA PRO A 33 23.55 11.82 3.32
C PRO A 33 24.70 10.81 3.18
N THR A 34 25.92 11.28 2.91
CA THR A 34 27.08 10.40 2.99
C THR A 34 27.37 9.98 4.44
N ALA A 35 28.09 8.86 4.62
CA ALA A 35 28.46 8.39 5.96
C ALA A 35 29.30 9.43 6.71
N GLU A 36 30.17 10.14 6.00
CA GLU A 36 31.03 11.19 6.54
C GLU A 36 30.19 12.41 6.98
N GLU A 37 29.24 12.86 6.16
CA GLU A 37 28.32 13.95 6.51
C GLU A 37 27.50 13.59 7.74
N TRP A 38 26.96 12.36 7.77
CA TRP A 38 26.17 11.88 8.91
C TRP A 38 27.05 11.72 10.16
N GLY A 39 28.25 11.14 10.03
CA GLY A 39 29.21 10.96 11.12
C GLY A 39 29.58 12.29 11.82
N ALA A 40 29.77 13.35 11.01
CA ALA A 40 30.10 14.68 11.54
C ALA A 40 28.90 15.34 12.25
N ARG A 41 27.69 15.15 11.77
CA ARG A 41 26.47 15.77 12.32
C ARG A 41 25.70 14.89 13.27
N GLY A 42 25.72 13.58 13.06
CA GLY A 42 24.92 12.59 13.79
C GLY A 42 23.43 12.57 13.37
N GLU A 43 23.04 13.27 12.32
CA GLU A 43 21.67 13.37 11.82
C GLU A 43 21.60 13.76 10.35
N HIS A 44 20.43 13.59 9.73
CA HIS A 44 20.18 14.09 8.38
C HIS A 44 20.30 15.62 8.31
N SER A 45 20.79 16.12 7.18
CA SER A 45 20.89 17.58 6.95
C SER A 45 19.50 18.23 6.91
N ASP A 46 19.43 19.54 7.27
CA ASP A 46 18.19 20.30 7.22
C ASP A 46 17.58 20.33 5.81
N ALA A 47 18.42 20.38 4.78
CA ALA A 47 17.96 20.33 3.39
C ALA A 47 17.29 18.98 3.04
N PHE A 48 17.84 17.85 3.54
CA PHE A 48 17.24 16.54 3.39
C PHE A 48 15.89 16.48 4.13
N LYS A 49 15.86 16.90 5.40
CA LYS A 49 14.63 16.93 6.23
C LYS A 49 13.54 17.79 5.59
N ALA A 50 13.90 18.97 5.05
CA ALA A 50 12.95 19.84 4.37
C ALA A 50 12.38 19.17 3.11
N LYS A 51 13.20 18.49 2.32
CA LYS A 51 12.76 17.76 1.12
C LYS A 51 11.83 16.61 1.47
N MET A 52 12.15 15.81 2.50
CA MET A 52 11.31 14.72 2.97
C MET A 52 9.96 15.23 3.48
N LYS A 53 9.96 16.33 4.24
CA LYS A 53 8.73 16.97 4.71
C LYS A 53 7.83 17.42 3.55
N ASP A 54 8.40 17.98 2.49
CA ASP A 54 7.65 18.37 1.28
C ASP A 54 7.03 17.15 0.58
N LEU A 55 7.80 16.07 0.41
CA LEU A 55 7.31 14.81 -0.19
C LEU A 55 6.20 14.18 0.63
N ASN A 56 6.38 14.08 1.96
CA ASN A 56 5.35 13.57 2.88
C ASN A 56 4.08 14.45 2.85
N ALA A 57 4.22 15.78 2.78
CA ALA A 57 3.08 16.67 2.64
C ALA A 57 2.31 16.44 1.34
N LYS A 58 3.00 16.19 0.23
CA LYS A 58 2.39 15.85 -1.06
C LYS A 58 1.65 14.51 -1.01
N LEU A 59 2.24 13.48 -0.42
CA LEU A 59 1.60 12.19 -0.23
C LEU A 59 0.35 12.31 0.66
N ASN A 60 0.46 12.99 1.80
CA ASN A 60 -0.66 13.25 2.70
C ASN A 60 -1.79 14.04 2.02
N LYS A 61 -1.47 14.95 1.11
CA LYS A 61 -2.47 15.66 0.32
C LYS A 61 -3.24 14.72 -0.61
N VAL A 62 -2.55 13.78 -1.27
CA VAL A 62 -3.20 12.77 -2.11
C VAL A 62 -4.20 11.94 -1.29
N ILE A 63 -3.82 11.51 -0.08
CA ILE A 63 -4.68 10.71 0.81
C ILE A 63 -5.83 11.55 1.38
N SER A 64 -5.57 12.80 1.81
CA SER A 64 -6.55 13.60 2.56
C SER A 64 -7.56 14.35 1.69
N THR A 65 -7.29 14.52 0.39
CA THR A 65 -8.18 15.27 -0.50
C THR A 65 -9.56 14.60 -0.64
N PRO A 66 -9.67 13.27 -0.88
CA PRO A 66 -10.97 12.61 -0.92
C PRO A 66 -11.73 12.69 0.41
N ALA A 67 -11.03 12.55 1.54
CA ALA A 67 -11.65 12.61 2.87
C ALA A 67 -12.30 13.97 3.16
N LYS A 68 -11.75 15.06 2.65
CA LYS A 68 -12.32 16.41 2.79
C LYS A 68 -13.60 16.62 2.01
N ASN A 69 -13.84 15.80 0.98
CA ASN A 69 -15.02 15.87 0.14
C ASN A 69 -16.19 15.06 0.71
N ILE A 70 -15.97 14.30 1.78
CA ILE A 70 -17.01 13.52 2.45
C ILE A 70 -17.78 14.44 3.39
N THR A 71 -19.08 14.53 3.19
CA THR A 71 -20.00 15.33 4.00
C THR A 71 -20.69 14.48 5.07
N ALA A 72 -21.31 15.12 6.05
CA ALA A 72 -22.16 14.44 7.03
C ALA A 72 -23.30 13.66 6.35
N GLN A 73 -23.86 14.22 5.28
CA GLN A 73 -24.93 13.59 4.50
C GLN A 73 -24.45 12.30 3.81
N ASP A 74 -23.18 12.26 3.31
CA ASP A 74 -22.59 11.05 2.74
C ASP A 74 -22.48 9.93 3.80
N PHE A 75 -22.11 10.27 5.04
CA PHE A 75 -22.08 9.32 6.14
C PHE A 75 -23.47 8.79 6.50
N GLU A 76 -24.49 9.65 6.55
CA GLU A 76 -25.87 9.24 6.79
C GLU A 76 -26.37 8.31 5.69
N GLN A 77 -26.09 8.62 4.41
CA GLN A 77 -26.43 7.76 3.28
C GLN A 77 -25.73 6.39 3.38
N LEU A 78 -24.45 6.37 3.70
CA LEU A 78 -23.69 5.13 3.86
C LEU A 78 -24.26 4.29 5.00
N GLN A 79 -24.57 4.91 6.15
CA GLN A 79 -25.18 4.21 7.27
C GLN A 79 -26.58 3.67 6.92
N ALA A 80 -27.38 4.45 6.19
CA ALA A 80 -28.69 4.00 5.74
C ALA A 80 -28.58 2.80 4.78
N GLN A 81 -27.63 2.83 3.85
CA GLN A 81 -27.33 1.71 2.95
C GLN A 81 -26.87 0.47 3.72
N GLN A 82 -25.95 0.63 4.67
CA GLN A 82 -25.49 -0.48 5.52
C GLN A 82 -26.63 -1.09 6.33
N ARG A 83 -27.50 -0.26 6.95
CA ARG A 83 -28.69 -0.76 7.65
C ARG A 83 -29.60 -1.53 6.71
N LYS A 84 -29.90 -0.98 5.53
CA LYS A 84 -30.71 -1.66 4.52
C LYS A 84 -30.10 -3.00 4.10
N GLN A 85 -28.80 -3.04 3.84
CA GLN A 85 -28.08 -4.28 3.53
C GLN A 85 -28.17 -5.29 4.68
N TYR A 86 -28.03 -4.83 5.92
CA TYR A 86 -28.12 -5.69 7.09
C TYR A 86 -29.54 -6.23 7.31
N GLU A 87 -30.57 -5.41 7.10
CA GLU A 87 -31.97 -5.82 7.18
C GLU A 87 -32.38 -6.78 6.05
N GLU A 88 -31.81 -6.59 4.86
CA GLU A 88 -32.04 -7.46 3.69
C GLU A 88 -31.19 -8.74 3.70
N HIS A 89 -30.10 -8.77 4.47
CA HIS A 89 -29.16 -9.89 4.49
C HIS A 89 -29.82 -11.25 4.77
N PRO A 90 -30.72 -11.41 5.75
CA PRO A 90 -31.42 -12.67 6.00
C PRO A 90 -32.28 -13.11 4.81
N LYS A 91 -33.00 -12.16 4.18
CA LYS A 91 -33.83 -12.42 2.99
C LYS A 91 -32.96 -12.83 1.79
N ARG A 92 -31.81 -12.15 1.59
CA ARG A 92 -30.86 -12.49 0.53
C ARG A 92 -30.24 -13.88 0.73
N MET A 93 -29.92 -14.23 1.97
CA MET A 93 -29.41 -15.57 2.29
C MET A 93 -30.46 -16.65 2.04
N GLU A 94 -31.72 -16.40 2.38
CA GLU A 94 -32.85 -17.30 2.10
C GLU A 94 -33.07 -17.45 0.57
N GLN A 95 -33.07 -16.34 -0.16
CA GLN A 95 -33.18 -16.37 -1.62
C GLN A 95 -31.99 -17.06 -2.29
N ALA A 96 -30.77 -16.84 -1.81
CA ALA A 96 -29.59 -17.55 -2.29
C ALA A 96 -29.69 -19.07 -2.05
N ALA A 97 -30.16 -19.49 -0.87
CA ALA A 97 -30.37 -20.90 -0.56
C ALA A 97 -31.41 -21.54 -1.48
N LYS A 98 -32.54 -20.86 -1.70
CA LYS A 98 -33.57 -21.28 -2.67
C LYS A 98 -33.04 -21.32 -4.10
N GLY A 99 -32.22 -20.33 -4.50
CA GLY A 99 -31.57 -20.30 -5.81
C GLY A 99 -30.62 -21.49 -6.02
N MET A 100 -29.85 -21.85 -4.98
CA MET A 100 -29.00 -23.06 -5.03
C MET A 100 -29.82 -24.35 -5.12
N GLU A 101 -30.97 -24.43 -4.49
CA GLU A 101 -31.86 -25.57 -4.57
C GLU A 101 -32.43 -25.72 -6.00
N VAL A 102 -32.91 -24.63 -6.62
CA VAL A 102 -33.36 -24.63 -8.02
C VAL A 102 -32.21 -25.01 -8.97
N LEU A 103 -31.00 -24.49 -8.72
CA LEU A 103 -29.80 -24.87 -9.50
C LEU A 103 -29.50 -26.36 -9.37
N GLY A 104 -29.56 -26.90 -8.16
CA GLY A 104 -29.39 -28.33 -7.92
C GLY A 104 -30.41 -29.20 -8.67
N MET A 105 -31.68 -28.80 -8.65
CA MET A 105 -32.75 -29.48 -9.42
C MET A 105 -32.52 -29.34 -10.94
N MET A 106 -32.05 -28.19 -11.40
CA MET A 106 -31.70 -27.98 -12.81
C MET A 106 -30.54 -28.87 -13.23
N MET A 107 -29.48 -28.96 -12.43
CA MET A 107 -28.34 -29.84 -12.67
C MET A 107 -28.77 -31.31 -12.78
N GLN A 108 -29.63 -31.76 -11.89
CA GLN A 108 -30.18 -33.10 -11.88
C GLN A 108 -31.06 -33.36 -13.11
N LYS A 109 -31.98 -32.47 -13.46
CA LYS A 109 -32.86 -32.62 -14.64
C LYS A 109 -32.08 -32.62 -15.97
N LEU A 110 -31.02 -31.79 -16.06
CA LEU A 110 -30.19 -31.71 -17.24
C LEU A 110 -29.03 -32.70 -17.26
N ASP A 111 -28.91 -33.52 -16.22
CA ASP A 111 -27.84 -34.50 -16.06
C ASP A 111 -26.45 -33.87 -16.28
N LEU A 112 -26.23 -32.69 -15.64
CA LEU A 112 -24.97 -32.00 -15.69
C LEU A 112 -23.98 -32.62 -14.74
N THR A 113 -22.81 -32.96 -15.27
CA THR A 113 -21.69 -33.54 -14.50
C THR A 113 -20.80 -32.41 -13.92
N GLU A 114 -19.93 -32.78 -12.98
CA GLU A 114 -18.91 -31.86 -12.45
C GLU A 114 -17.97 -31.35 -13.55
N ALA A 115 -17.69 -32.15 -14.55
CA ALA A 115 -16.94 -31.79 -15.75
C ALA A 115 -17.69 -30.75 -16.62
N ASP A 116 -19.01 -30.87 -16.73
CA ASP A 116 -19.84 -29.89 -17.44
C ASP A 116 -19.86 -28.56 -16.69
N MET A 117 -19.91 -28.57 -15.35
CA MET A 117 -19.85 -27.37 -14.52
C MET A 117 -18.50 -26.64 -14.67
N LYS A 118 -17.40 -27.38 -14.66
CA LYS A 118 -16.08 -26.80 -14.92
C LYS A 118 -16.00 -26.17 -16.31
N LYS A 119 -16.52 -26.86 -17.30
CA LYS A 119 -16.57 -26.33 -18.67
C LYS A 119 -17.42 -25.07 -18.77
N LEU A 120 -18.58 -25.01 -18.10
CA LEU A 120 -19.44 -23.82 -18.02
C LEU A 120 -18.73 -22.64 -17.38
N SER A 121 -17.91 -22.86 -16.37
CA SER A 121 -17.14 -21.79 -15.71
C SER A 121 -16.04 -21.17 -16.60
N GLU A 122 -15.61 -21.90 -17.65
CA GLU A 122 -14.58 -21.47 -18.60
C GLU A 122 -15.19 -20.80 -19.87
N MET A 123 -16.52 -20.92 -20.07
CA MET A 123 -17.25 -20.39 -21.23
C MET A 123 -17.65 -18.93 -21.02
N SER A 124 -17.86 -18.19 -22.13
CA SER A 124 -18.54 -16.89 -22.09
C SER A 124 -20.05 -17.08 -21.81
N ASP A 125 -20.72 -16.03 -21.33
CA ASP A 125 -22.16 -16.06 -21.00
C ASP A 125 -23.01 -16.60 -22.17
N LYS A 126 -22.72 -16.16 -23.41
CA LYS A 126 -23.43 -16.63 -24.62
C LYS A 126 -23.19 -18.11 -24.91
N GLU A 127 -21.96 -18.59 -24.69
CA GLU A 127 -21.62 -20.00 -24.90
C GLU A 127 -22.24 -20.88 -23.82
N SER A 128 -22.25 -20.39 -22.57
CA SER A 128 -22.90 -21.05 -21.43
C SER A 128 -24.41 -21.16 -21.65
N GLU A 129 -25.04 -20.07 -22.06
CA GLU A 129 -26.46 -20.04 -22.40
C GLU A 129 -26.79 -21.04 -23.53
N ALA A 130 -26.03 -21.00 -24.63
CA ALA A 130 -26.21 -21.92 -25.76
C ALA A 130 -26.01 -23.39 -25.34
N PHE A 131 -25.03 -23.68 -24.47
CA PHE A 131 -24.77 -25.01 -23.91
C PHE A 131 -25.96 -25.50 -23.08
N ILE A 132 -26.48 -24.67 -22.17
CA ILE A 132 -27.63 -25.01 -21.32
C ILE A 132 -28.87 -25.21 -22.17
N MET A 133 -29.16 -24.31 -23.15
CA MET A 133 -30.31 -24.45 -24.05
C MET A 133 -30.24 -25.74 -24.86
N LYS A 134 -29.06 -26.12 -25.36
CA LYS A 134 -28.85 -27.39 -26.06
C LYS A 134 -29.14 -28.60 -25.17
N ARG A 135 -28.64 -28.58 -23.91
CA ARG A 135 -28.92 -29.65 -22.95
C ARG A 135 -30.41 -29.76 -22.61
N MET A 136 -31.10 -28.60 -22.42
CA MET A 136 -32.54 -28.58 -22.21
C MET A 136 -33.29 -29.24 -23.39
N GLN A 137 -32.91 -28.94 -24.62
CA GLN A 137 -33.50 -29.53 -25.80
C GLN A 137 -33.24 -31.04 -25.88
N GLU A 138 -32.00 -31.49 -25.60
CA GLU A 138 -31.62 -32.93 -25.57
C GLU A 138 -32.40 -33.73 -24.52
N LYS A 139 -32.68 -33.09 -23.35
CA LYS A 139 -33.40 -33.73 -22.24
C LYS A 139 -34.92 -33.49 -22.29
N GLY A 140 -35.44 -32.77 -23.28
CA GLY A 140 -36.87 -32.45 -23.41
C GLY A 140 -37.41 -31.53 -22.29
N VAL A 141 -36.55 -30.72 -21.68
CA VAL A 141 -36.90 -29.82 -20.56
C VAL A 141 -37.29 -28.45 -21.16
N ASN A 142 -38.45 -27.93 -20.74
CA ASN A 142 -38.88 -26.60 -21.16
C ASN A 142 -38.21 -25.54 -20.26
N PRO A 143 -37.57 -24.49 -20.87
CA PRO A 143 -36.99 -23.40 -20.10
C PRO A 143 -37.97 -22.73 -19.11
N ASN A 144 -39.26 -22.67 -19.46
CA ASN A 144 -40.29 -22.07 -18.60
C ASN A 144 -40.55 -22.88 -17.32
N ASP A 145 -40.24 -24.18 -17.31
CA ASP A 145 -40.42 -25.02 -16.12
C ASP A 145 -39.54 -24.54 -14.94
N PHE A 146 -38.31 -24.07 -15.24
CA PHE A 146 -37.42 -23.51 -14.23
C PHE A 146 -37.85 -22.12 -13.79
N ALA A 147 -38.35 -21.27 -14.69
CA ALA A 147 -38.90 -19.98 -14.33
C ALA A 147 -40.12 -20.12 -13.42
N THR A 148 -41.01 -21.09 -13.73
CA THR A 148 -42.19 -21.42 -12.90
C THR A 148 -41.74 -21.92 -11.54
N MET A 149 -40.78 -22.86 -11.46
CA MET A 149 -40.27 -23.41 -10.23
C MET A 149 -39.60 -22.33 -9.36
N ALA A 150 -38.79 -21.45 -9.94
CA ALA A 150 -38.19 -20.32 -9.24
C ALA A 150 -39.28 -19.37 -8.66
N SER A 151 -40.34 -19.11 -9.44
CA SER A 151 -41.48 -18.30 -8.98
C SER A 151 -42.27 -18.99 -7.86
N GLU A 152 -42.51 -20.28 -7.97
CA GLU A 152 -43.22 -21.08 -6.92
C GLU A 152 -42.42 -21.13 -5.62
N MET A 153 -41.08 -21.12 -5.69
CA MET A 153 -40.21 -21.05 -4.51
C MET A 153 -40.06 -19.62 -3.98
N GLY A 154 -40.72 -18.65 -4.58
CA GLY A 154 -40.68 -17.24 -4.17
C GLY A 154 -39.33 -16.60 -4.40
N ILE A 155 -38.60 -17.03 -5.39
CA ILE A 155 -37.38 -16.38 -5.86
C ILE A 155 -37.80 -15.19 -6.71
N GLU A 156 -37.57 -13.99 -6.17
CA GLU A 156 -37.81 -12.75 -6.90
C GLU A 156 -36.86 -12.65 -8.09
N PRO A 157 -37.31 -12.18 -9.27
CA PRO A 157 -36.40 -11.91 -10.37
C PRO A 157 -35.31 -10.96 -9.90
N VAL A 158 -34.05 -11.27 -10.24
CA VAL A 158 -32.95 -10.37 -9.96
C VAL A 158 -33.25 -9.01 -10.59
N ASP A 159 -33.26 -7.96 -9.78
CA ASP A 159 -33.49 -6.60 -10.28
C ASP A 159 -32.47 -6.31 -11.39
N ALA A 160 -32.96 -6.07 -12.59
CA ALA A 160 -32.10 -5.78 -13.76
C ALA A 160 -31.22 -4.53 -13.56
N ASN A 161 -31.51 -3.73 -12.53
CA ASN A 161 -30.75 -2.56 -12.14
C ASN A 161 -29.65 -2.88 -11.09
N MET A 162 -29.54 -4.13 -10.60
CA MET A 162 -28.39 -4.49 -9.79
C MET A 162 -27.14 -4.49 -10.68
N PRO A 163 -26.06 -3.80 -10.27
CA PRO A 163 -24.82 -3.86 -11.02
C PRO A 163 -24.42 -5.34 -11.12
N GLN A 164 -24.34 -5.85 -12.36
CA GLN A 164 -23.85 -7.22 -12.57
C GLN A 164 -22.43 -7.28 -12.05
N ILE A 165 -22.26 -8.06 -11.00
CA ILE A 165 -20.94 -8.28 -10.40
C ILE A 165 -20.18 -9.18 -11.37
N ASP A 166 -19.19 -8.63 -12.06
CA ASP A 166 -18.30 -9.43 -12.90
C ASP A 166 -17.47 -10.36 -12.00
N GLY A 167 -17.84 -11.64 -11.98
CA GLY A 167 -17.15 -12.66 -11.20
C GLY A 167 -15.65 -12.75 -11.53
N LYS A 168 -15.27 -12.46 -12.79
CA LYS A 168 -13.85 -12.42 -13.20
C LYS A 168 -13.13 -11.20 -12.60
N ALA A 169 -13.81 -10.07 -12.48
CA ALA A 169 -13.23 -8.90 -11.80
C ALA A 169 -13.01 -9.14 -10.31
N ILE A 170 -13.95 -9.83 -9.64
CA ILE A 170 -13.78 -10.24 -8.23
C ILE A 170 -12.60 -11.17 -8.08
N GLN A 171 -12.52 -12.23 -8.89
CA GLN A 171 -11.43 -13.19 -8.83
C GLN A 171 -10.09 -12.51 -9.09
N ALA A 172 -9.98 -11.67 -10.12
CA ALA A 172 -8.76 -10.93 -10.42
C ALA A 172 -8.34 -9.99 -9.28
N SER A 173 -9.30 -9.34 -8.60
CA SER A 173 -9.03 -8.52 -7.43
C SER A 173 -8.51 -9.35 -6.25
N GLN A 174 -9.14 -10.49 -5.97
CA GLN A 174 -8.70 -11.40 -4.89
C GLN A 174 -7.30 -11.97 -5.15
N GLU A 175 -7.02 -12.39 -6.38
CA GLU A 175 -5.69 -12.90 -6.77
C GLU A 175 -4.62 -11.81 -6.61
N ALA A 176 -4.91 -10.58 -7.03
CA ALA A 176 -3.99 -9.46 -6.89
C ALA A 176 -3.76 -9.07 -5.41
N ASP A 177 -4.81 -9.07 -4.59
CA ASP A 177 -4.72 -8.82 -3.14
C ASP A 177 -3.88 -9.92 -2.45
N MET A 178 -4.10 -11.20 -2.77
CA MET A 178 -3.31 -12.31 -2.23
C MET A 178 -1.83 -12.20 -2.63
N ALA A 179 -1.55 -11.85 -3.89
CA ALA A 179 -0.18 -11.65 -4.36
C ALA A 179 0.51 -10.48 -3.63
N TYR A 180 -0.19 -9.37 -3.42
CA TYR A 180 0.33 -8.26 -2.63
C TYR A 180 0.60 -8.66 -1.17
N MET A 181 -0.33 -9.34 -0.52
CA MET A 181 -0.18 -9.78 0.88
C MET A 181 1.00 -10.74 1.06
N GLU A 182 1.19 -11.68 0.13
CA GLU A 182 2.35 -12.58 0.18
C GLU A 182 3.67 -11.85 -0.01
N GLN A 183 3.75 -10.90 -0.95
CA GLN A 183 4.94 -10.08 -1.15
C GLN A 183 5.21 -9.15 0.03
N SER A 184 4.17 -8.60 0.66
CA SER A 184 4.30 -7.81 1.89
C SER A 184 4.87 -8.64 3.04
N ARG A 185 4.37 -9.87 3.22
CA ARG A 185 4.90 -10.80 4.23
C ARG A 185 6.37 -11.16 3.99
N LEU A 186 6.75 -11.36 2.72
CA LEU A 186 8.15 -11.60 2.35
C LEU A 186 9.05 -10.39 2.61
N TYR A 187 8.54 -9.19 2.34
CA TYR A 187 9.22 -7.94 2.66
C TYR A 187 9.48 -7.83 4.17
N ASP A 188 8.46 -8.01 5.01
CA ASP A 188 8.56 -7.91 6.45
C ASP A 188 9.62 -8.87 7.01
N LYS A 189 9.63 -10.10 6.51
CA LYS A 189 10.64 -11.10 6.89
C LYS A 189 12.06 -10.67 6.53
N LYS A 190 12.29 -10.23 5.29
CA LYS A 190 13.60 -9.75 4.82
C LYS A 190 14.05 -8.51 5.59
N ALA A 191 13.16 -7.55 5.80
CA ALA A 191 13.46 -6.33 6.55
C ALA A 191 13.90 -6.65 7.98
N ALA A 192 13.22 -7.57 8.66
CA ALA A 192 13.60 -8.02 9.99
C ALA A 192 14.96 -8.73 10.02
N GLU A 193 15.29 -9.53 9.01
CA GLU A 193 16.59 -10.19 8.88
C GLU A 193 17.73 -9.17 8.69
N TRP A 194 17.54 -8.18 7.80
CA TRP A 194 18.54 -7.11 7.58
C TRP A 194 18.73 -6.25 8.81
N GLU A 195 17.64 -5.89 9.51
CA GLU A 195 17.72 -5.12 10.75
C GLU A 195 18.47 -5.87 11.86
N ALA A 196 18.19 -7.17 12.01
CA ALA A 196 18.88 -8.00 12.98
C ALA A 196 20.38 -8.14 12.70
N ASP A 197 20.76 -8.29 11.40
CA ASP A 197 22.17 -8.30 11.00
C ASP A 197 22.84 -6.96 11.26
N ALA A 198 22.19 -5.86 10.92
CA ALA A 198 22.71 -4.52 11.16
C ALA A 198 22.95 -4.26 12.65
N LYS A 199 21.99 -4.60 13.52
CA LYS A 199 22.14 -4.48 14.99
C LYS A 199 23.34 -5.25 15.52
N ARG A 200 23.57 -6.47 15.00
CA ARG A 200 24.74 -7.28 15.38
C ARG A 200 26.06 -6.61 14.95
N ARG A 201 26.11 -6.07 13.72
CA ARG A 201 27.30 -5.39 13.19
C ARG A 201 27.57 -4.06 13.90
N ILE A 202 26.52 -3.27 14.17
CA ILE A 202 26.61 -2.01 14.92
C ILE A 202 27.17 -2.28 16.33
N LYS A 203 26.65 -3.31 17.03
CA LYS A 203 27.18 -3.69 18.33
C LYS A 203 28.68 -4.03 18.28
N ALA A 204 29.14 -4.68 17.23
CA ALA A 204 30.56 -4.96 17.06
C ALA A 204 31.39 -3.67 16.84
N GLU A 205 30.87 -2.69 16.11
CA GLU A 205 31.52 -1.37 15.96
C GLU A 205 31.48 -0.57 17.27
N ASP A 206 30.43 -0.65 18.06
CA ASP A 206 30.36 -0.06 19.42
C ASP A 206 31.49 -0.61 20.33
N GLU A 207 31.62 -1.94 20.35
CA GLU A 207 32.68 -2.59 21.15
C GLU A 207 34.09 -2.22 20.69
N LYS A 208 34.29 -2.06 19.37
CA LYS A 208 35.54 -1.61 18.77
C LYS A 208 35.85 -0.16 19.15
N TYR A 209 34.83 0.73 19.05
CA TYR A 209 34.96 2.12 19.46
C TYR A 209 35.31 2.24 20.93
N MET A 210 34.57 1.55 21.81
CA MET A 210 34.84 1.57 23.25
C MET A 210 36.25 1.11 23.60
N ARG A 211 36.75 0.07 22.91
CA ARG A 211 38.15 -0.40 23.09
C ARG A 211 39.21 0.56 22.56
N SER A 212 38.86 1.40 21.61
CA SER A 212 39.78 2.39 21.00
C SER A 212 39.92 3.66 21.85
N LEU A 213 38.96 3.93 22.72
CA LEU A 213 38.98 5.12 23.56
C LEU A 213 40.12 5.03 24.61
N PRO A 214 40.85 6.14 24.84
CA PRO A 214 41.82 6.18 25.93
C PRO A 214 41.12 5.93 27.27
N PRO A 215 41.80 5.28 28.24
CA PRO A 215 41.28 5.11 29.58
C PRO A 215 40.84 6.46 30.18
N ILE A 216 39.80 6.44 31.02
CA ILE A 216 39.23 7.67 31.61
C ILE A 216 40.27 8.48 32.32
N GLU A 217 41.17 7.79 33.04
CA GLU A 217 42.26 8.40 33.83
C GLU A 217 43.29 9.13 32.97
N LYS A 218 43.30 8.87 31.64
CA LYS A 218 44.19 9.53 30.68
C LYS A 218 43.48 10.61 29.88
N ARG A 219 42.20 10.90 30.17
CA ARG A 219 41.45 11.95 29.50
C ARG A 219 41.56 13.24 30.29
N TYR A 220 42.02 14.30 29.61
CA TYR A 220 42.11 15.62 30.23
C TYR A 220 40.70 16.22 30.40
N SER A 221 40.52 16.84 31.58
CA SER A 221 39.35 17.66 31.91
C SER A 221 39.72 19.15 31.83
N LEU A 222 38.71 20.03 31.92
CA LEU A 222 38.96 21.47 32.07
C LEU A 222 39.67 21.79 33.38
N GLU A 223 39.44 21.01 34.45
CA GLU A 223 40.10 21.16 35.76
C GLU A 223 41.59 20.87 35.66
N ASP A 224 42.01 19.94 34.80
CA ASP A 224 43.41 19.63 34.57
C ASP A 224 44.21 20.82 34.01
N ILE A 225 43.56 21.67 33.19
CA ILE A 225 44.14 22.93 32.73
C ILE A 225 44.34 23.90 33.89
N VAL A 226 43.35 24.02 34.78
CA VAL A 226 43.39 24.91 35.93
C VAL A 226 44.47 24.49 36.93
N HIS A 227 44.64 23.18 37.14
CA HIS A 227 45.63 22.63 38.02
C HIS A 227 47.02 22.46 37.40
N GLY A 228 47.20 22.81 36.11
CA GLY A 228 48.46 22.69 35.43
C GLY A 228 48.88 21.26 35.06
N ASN A 229 47.94 20.29 35.09
CA ASN A 229 48.17 18.90 34.74
C ASN A 229 48.30 18.72 33.22
N CYS A 230 47.72 19.65 32.43
CA CYS A 230 47.85 19.72 30.96
C CYS A 230 47.80 21.18 30.48
N THR A 231 48.34 21.40 29.29
CA THR A 231 48.17 22.70 28.58
C THR A 231 46.82 22.74 27.86
N ARG A 232 46.35 23.95 27.58
CA ARG A 232 45.14 24.14 26.77
C ARG A 232 45.25 23.44 25.38
N GLU A 233 46.42 23.51 24.77
CA GLU A 233 46.68 22.87 23.47
C GLU A 233 46.61 21.36 23.57
N GLN A 234 47.13 20.75 24.65
CA GLN A 234 47.03 19.31 24.88
C GLN A 234 45.57 18.86 25.07
N TYR A 235 44.80 19.61 25.87
CA TYR A 235 43.38 19.37 26.05
C TYR A 235 42.62 19.46 24.72
N ASP A 236 42.76 20.56 23.99
CA ASP A 236 42.06 20.81 22.71
C ASP A 236 42.47 19.77 21.65
N SER A 237 43.75 19.33 21.65
CA SER A 237 44.20 18.24 20.76
C SER A 237 43.53 16.92 21.07
N GLN A 238 43.43 16.56 22.35
CA GLN A 238 42.77 15.32 22.79
C GLN A 238 41.26 15.39 22.46
N GLN A 239 40.60 16.52 22.71
CA GLN A 239 39.18 16.67 22.41
C GLN A 239 38.92 16.51 20.90
N ARG A 240 39.76 17.09 20.04
CA ARG A 240 39.67 16.89 18.60
C ARG A 240 39.84 15.43 18.20
N GLN A 241 40.79 14.72 18.80
CA GLN A 241 40.98 13.30 18.55
C GLN A 241 39.78 12.47 18.99
N LEU A 242 39.24 12.70 20.18
CA LEU A 242 38.03 12.01 20.66
C LEU A 242 36.81 12.29 19.76
N GLN A 243 36.66 13.53 19.30
CA GLN A 243 35.57 13.91 18.39
C GLN A 243 35.73 13.22 17.00
N SER A 244 37.00 13.13 16.51
CA SER A 244 37.25 12.40 15.25
C SER A 244 36.88 10.93 15.38
N MET A 245 37.31 10.27 16.47
CA MET A 245 36.96 8.87 16.75
C MET A 245 35.46 8.65 16.82
N LEU A 246 34.72 9.56 17.47
CA LEU A 246 33.26 9.52 17.54
C LEU A 246 32.62 9.68 16.14
N ASN A 247 33.12 10.61 15.34
CA ASN A 247 32.61 10.82 13.98
C ASN A 247 32.86 9.59 13.09
N ASP A 248 34.05 8.98 13.18
CA ASP A 248 34.39 7.77 12.44
C ASP A 248 33.52 6.58 12.86
N HIS A 249 33.25 6.43 14.16
CA HIS A 249 32.33 5.43 14.68
C HIS A 249 30.91 5.63 14.15
N ARG A 250 30.37 6.86 14.25
CA ARG A 250 29.04 7.20 13.69
C ARG A 250 28.97 6.91 12.21
N ALA A 251 30.00 7.31 11.44
CA ALA A 251 30.05 7.04 10.01
C ALA A 251 30.06 5.53 9.71
N ALA A 252 30.78 4.72 10.49
CA ALA A 252 30.78 3.27 10.33
C ALA A 252 29.40 2.66 10.60
N CYS A 253 28.74 3.05 11.68
CA CYS A 253 27.38 2.61 12.02
C CYS A 253 26.37 3.04 10.94
N TYR A 254 26.48 4.27 10.44
CA TYR A 254 25.60 4.75 9.37
C TYR A 254 25.76 3.99 8.08
N ARG A 255 26.99 3.60 7.70
CA ARG A 255 27.21 2.74 6.51
C ARG A 255 26.45 1.44 6.63
N ILE A 256 26.49 0.80 7.79
CA ILE A 256 25.75 -0.44 8.05
C ILE A 256 24.25 -0.20 7.91
N TRP A 257 23.72 0.87 8.51
CA TRP A 257 22.31 1.20 8.46
C TRP A 257 21.83 1.59 7.04
N THR A 258 22.67 2.30 6.29
CA THR A 258 22.38 2.67 4.90
C THR A 258 22.21 1.45 3.99
N GLU A 259 22.93 0.35 4.25
CA GLU A 259 22.72 -0.91 3.55
C GLU A 259 21.29 -1.44 3.80
N VAL A 260 20.81 -1.38 5.03
CA VAL A 260 19.42 -1.76 5.38
C VAL A 260 18.42 -0.88 4.63
N ILE A 261 18.60 0.45 4.67
CA ILE A 261 17.74 1.39 3.97
C ILE A 261 17.67 1.04 2.46
N HIS A 262 18.81 0.84 1.81
CA HIS A 262 18.87 0.52 0.38
C HIS A 262 18.20 -0.81 0.06
N ASN A 263 18.40 -1.84 0.88
CA ASN A 263 17.77 -3.14 0.71
C ASN A 263 16.24 -3.03 0.85
N CYS A 264 15.78 -2.35 1.90
CA CYS A 264 14.35 -2.09 2.12
C CYS A 264 13.75 -1.27 0.96
N GLN A 265 14.42 -0.22 0.50
CA GLN A 265 13.97 0.57 -0.65
C GLN A 265 13.87 -0.26 -1.92
N GLY A 266 14.82 -1.16 -2.17
CA GLY A 266 14.81 -2.08 -3.30
C GLY A 266 13.59 -3.00 -3.28
N GLU A 267 13.31 -3.64 -2.15
CA GLU A 267 12.15 -4.52 -1.97
C GLU A 267 10.83 -3.76 -2.00
N LEU A 268 10.76 -2.54 -1.43
CA LEU A 268 9.55 -1.70 -1.51
C LEU A 268 9.23 -1.28 -2.94
N LYS A 269 10.24 -0.97 -3.77
CA LYS A 269 10.03 -0.72 -5.21
C LYS A 269 9.48 -1.94 -5.93
N TYR A 270 9.92 -3.14 -5.55
CA TYR A 270 9.37 -4.37 -6.08
C TYR A 270 7.93 -4.59 -5.59
N LEU A 271 7.67 -4.44 -4.30
CA LEU A 271 6.34 -4.55 -3.71
C LEU A 271 5.35 -3.55 -4.32
N MET A 272 5.82 -2.36 -4.75
CA MET A 272 5.00 -1.34 -5.41
C MET A 272 4.30 -1.89 -6.67
N GLN A 273 4.92 -2.80 -7.40
CA GLN A 273 4.33 -3.39 -8.61
C GLN A 273 3.06 -4.20 -8.27
N PHE A 274 3.09 -4.95 -7.16
CA PHE A 274 1.95 -5.71 -6.66
C PHE A 274 0.88 -4.79 -6.09
N ALA A 275 1.29 -3.73 -5.38
CA ALA A 275 0.39 -2.72 -4.85
C ALA A 275 -0.39 -2.01 -5.97
N VAL A 276 0.29 -1.59 -7.04
CA VAL A 276 -0.33 -0.97 -8.22
C VAL A 276 -1.27 -1.96 -8.94
N ALA A 277 -0.88 -3.24 -9.05
CA ALA A 277 -1.73 -4.25 -9.66
C ALA A 277 -3.02 -4.49 -8.84
N ALA A 278 -2.92 -4.54 -7.51
CA ALA A 278 -4.06 -4.69 -6.61
C ALA A 278 -4.99 -3.46 -6.68
N ASP A 279 -4.45 -2.24 -6.66
CA ASP A 279 -5.25 -1.02 -6.80
C ASP A 279 -5.98 -0.99 -8.14
N LYS A 280 -5.32 -1.31 -9.26
CA LYS A 280 -5.94 -1.38 -10.60
C LYS A 280 -7.01 -2.47 -10.71
N ALA A 281 -6.84 -3.59 -10.02
CA ALA A 281 -7.86 -4.63 -10.01
C ALA A 281 -9.12 -4.14 -9.27
N LYS A 282 -8.96 -3.36 -8.20
CA LYS A 282 -10.08 -2.75 -7.45
C LYS A 282 -10.82 -1.67 -8.23
N GLU A 283 -10.14 -0.90 -9.09
CA GLU A 283 -10.80 0.09 -9.96
C GLU A 283 -11.86 -0.53 -10.86
N LYS A 284 -11.73 -1.82 -11.20
CA LYS A 284 -12.69 -2.56 -12.01
C LYS A 284 -13.86 -3.14 -11.21
N MET A 285 -13.80 -3.06 -9.88
CA MET A 285 -14.88 -3.51 -9.03
C MET A 285 -16.02 -2.50 -9.05
N PRO A 286 -17.28 -2.97 -9.06
CA PRO A 286 -18.41 -2.06 -8.91
C PRO A 286 -18.31 -1.34 -7.56
N SER A 287 -18.74 -0.06 -7.54
CA SER A 287 -18.81 0.69 -6.29
C SER A 287 -19.55 -0.10 -5.22
N MET A 288 -18.84 -0.44 -4.14
CA MET A 288 -19.41 -1.17 -3.01
C MET A 288 -20.28 -0.27 -2.13
N THR A 289 -20.01 1.03 -2.18
CA THR A 289 -20.68 2.02 -1.33
C THR A 289 -21.79 2.78 -2.06
N GLY A 290 -21.76 2.79 -3.41
CA GLY A 290 -22.64 3.63 -4.23
C GLY A 290 -22.38 5.13 -4.03
N ASN A 291 -21.28 5.50 -3.33
CA ASN A 291 -20.90 6.88 -3.05
C ASN A 291 -19.50 7.15 -3.59
N ALA A 292 -19.42 8.01 -4.62
CA ALA A 292 -18.17 8.32 -5.31
C ALA A 292 -17.08 8.92 -4.39
N ALA A 293 -17.46 9.65 -3.34
CA ALA A 293 -16.51 10.23 -2.40
C ALA A 293 -15.83 9.15 -1.54
N PHE A 294 -16.57 8.15 -1.09
CA PHE A 294 -16.01 7.01 -0.35
C PHE A 294 -15.16 6.11 -1.24
N ASP A 295 -15.58 5.88 -2.48
CA ASP A 295 -14.80 5.11 -3.46
C ASP A 295 -13.46 5.81 -3.77
N GLN A 296 -13.45 7.13 -3.93
CA GLN A 296 -12.23 7.92 -4.10
C GLN A 296 -11.33 7.87 -2.85
N LEU A 297 -11.91 7.90 -1.65
CA LEU A 297 -11.13 7.75 -0.42
C LEU A 297 -10.48 6.38 -0.35
N GLN A 298 -11.19 5.32 -0.70
CA GLN A 298 -10.67 3.97 -0.71
C GLN A 298 -9.53 3.80 -1.73
N GLN A 299 -9.67 4.39 -2.92
CA GLN A 299 -8.61 4.42 -3.93
C GLN A 299 -7.38 5.22 -3.48
N ALA A 300 -7.59 6.38 -2.86
CA ALA A 300 -6.49 7.23 -2.39
C ALA A 300 -5.70 6.62 -1.24
N SER A 301 -6.33 5.77 -0.42
CA SER A 301 -5.67 5.01 0.65
C SER A 301 -5.22 3.60 0.23
N GLY A 302 -5.11 3.36 -1.07
CA GLY A 302 -4.76 2.07 -1.65
C GLY A 302 -3.34 1.59 -1.33
N TYR A 303 -3.05 0.37 -1.75
CA TYR A 303 -1.78 -0.30 -1.47
C TYR A 303 -0.57 0.45 -2.02
N ALA A 304 -0.68 1.05 -3.23
CA ALA A 304 0.41 1.83 -3.83
C ALA A 304 0.81 3.02 -2.97
N VAL A 305 -0.18 3.73 -2.38
CA VAL A 305 0.05 4.85 -1.47
C VAL A 305 0.69 4.38 -0.17
N ALA A 306 0.25 3.24 0.38
CA ALA A 306 0.83 2.66 1.58
C ALA A 306 2.32 2.29 1.36
N VAL A 307 2.66 1.67 0.24
CA VAL A 307 4.07 1.34 -0.11
C VAL A 307 4.91 2.59 -0.31
N ALA A 308 4.34 3.66 -0.93
CA ALA A 308 5.03 4.95 -1.06
C ALA A 308 5.32 5.58 0.31
N GLY A 309 4.38 5.53 1.24
CA GLY A 309 4.57 5.97 2.63
C GLY A 309 5.70 5.23 3.31
N LEU A 310 5.69 3.88 3.27
CA LEU A 310 6.76 3.05 3.83
C LEU A 310 8.13 3.36 3.20
N TYR A 311 8.19 3.61 1.90
CA TYR A 311 9.44 4.00 1.22
C TYR A 311 9.99 5.31 1.77
N LEU A 312 9.13 6.32 1.98
CA LEU A 312 9.52 7.60 2.55
C LEU A 312 9.97 7.46 4.01
N ASP A 313 9.22 6.72 4.81
CA ASP A 313 9.54 6.46 6.23
C ASP A 313 10.91 5.79 6.37
N ILE A 314 11.19 4.77 5.54
CA ILE A 314 12.49 4.10 5.53
C ILE A 314 13.60 5.06 5.09
N THR A 315 13.36 5.90 4.09
CA THR A 315 14.34 6.89 3.61
C THR A 315 14.66 7.94 4.68
N GLU A 316 13.64 8.35 5.45
CA GLU A 316 13.79 9.36 6.52
C GLU A 316 14.39 8.76 7.81
N SER A 317 14.39 7.43 7.95
CA SER A 317 14.84 6.79 9.19
C SER A 317 16.32 7.07 9.49
N GLU A 318 16.60 7.34 10.74
CA GLU A 318 17.96 7.50 11.27
C GLU A 318 18.35 6.25 12.08
N PRO A 319 19.66 5.88 12.09
CA PRO A 319 20.09 4.77 12.91
C PRO A 319 19.80 5.07 14.39
N LYS A 320 19.14 4.14 15.07
CA LYS A 320 18.92 4.17 16.50
C LYS A 320 19.90 3.21 17.15
N PHE A 321 20.81 3.74 17.95
CA PHE A 321 21.81 2.98 18.71
C PHE A 321 21.45 2.93 20.18
#